data_ee8297a2ef20a58f8c7afaff5a7deb5f
#
_entry.id   ee8297a2ef20a58f8c7afaff5a7deb5f
#
_cell.length_a   1.000
_cell.length_b   1.000
_cell.length_c   1.000
_cell.angle_alpha   90.00
_cell.angle_beta   90.00
_cell.angle_gamma   90.00
#
_symmetry.space_group_name_H-M   'P 1'
#
loop_
_entity.id
_entity.type
_entity.pdbx_description
1 polymer ?
#
loop_
_entity_poly.entity_id
_entity_poly.type
_entity_poly.pdbx_seq_one_letter_code
_entity_poly.pdbx_strand_id
1 'polypeptide(L)'
;MIRILFVLAGLVLAVAARAEEAVTTFELDNGMQVIVVEDHRAPVVQHMVWYRAGAADEPRGSSGVAHFLEHLLFKATDTMAAGEFSAVVAANGGQDNAFTSYDYTAYYQRVAADRLELMMKMEADRMVNIRLTEADIVTERDVILEERNQRIENNPNALFAEQMGATQYINHRYGAPVIGWMHEMEELDMEDALSFYRTYYAPNNAILVVSGDVDPAEVRRLADTYYGAITANPDLPGRYRTREPEHSAERRLTFADARVAQPYVRRAYLAPERDPGDQETAAALVLLAEVLGGGTTSFLAERLQFDTPITVYTGAGYSDVSLDDTSFVLIAVPAEGIGLTEVEEAMDAALAEFFEVGVDAAHLDRIKMQLRAAEIYERDNVAGIAQKYGRALSSGLTVQDVQDWPRILQEVTSKDIMAAAEQVLHRDRSVTGWLTRNGEDAQ
;
A
#
# COMPACT_ATOMS: atom_id res chain seq x y z
N MET A 1 -70.74 20.62 24.94
CA MET A 1 -69.42 20.91 25.51
C MET A 1 -68.46 19.78 25.10
N ILE A 2 -67.72 20.00 24.01
CA ILE A 2 -66.77 19.06 23.40
C ILE A 2 -65.37 19.47 23.86
N ARG A 3 -64.67 18.57 24.63
CA ARG A 3 -63.28 18.78 25.02
C ARG A 3 -62.39 18.22 23.91
N ILE A 4 -61.65 19.09 23.22
CA ILE A 4 -60.63 18.75 22.26
C ILE A 4 -59.33 18.45 23.04
N LEU A 5 -58.85 17.22 22.98
CA LEU A 5 -57.54 16.79 23.51
C LEU A 5 -56.48 17.03 22.40
N PHE A 6 -55.57 17.98 22.59
CA PHE A 6 -54.40 18.12 21.76
C PHE A 6 -53.35 17.10 22.23
N VAL A 7 -53.03 16.13 21.35
CA VAL A 7 -51.89 15.27 21.49
C VAL A 7 -50.70 15.92 20.78
N LEU A 8 -49.76 16.45 21.57
CA LEU A 8 -48.48 16.91 21.05
C LEU A 8 -47.60 15.68 20.76
N ALA A 9 -47.46 15.31 19.46
CA ALA A 9 -46.49 14.34 19.02
C ALA A 9 -45.12 15.04 18.93
N GLY A 10 -44.29 14.85 19.95
CA GLY A 10 -42.88 15.26 19.92
C GLY A 10 -42.10 14.38 18.94
N LEU A 11 -41.79 14.94 17.81
CA LEU A 11 -40.83 14.32 16.87
C LEU A 11 -39.42 14.43 17.47
N VAL A 12 -38.94 13.36 18.09
CA VAL A 12 -37.55 13.20 18.50
C VAL A 12 -36.78 12.94 17.21
N LEU A 13 -36.16 13.97 16.63
CA LEU A 13 -35.09 13.83 15.63
C LEU A 13 -33.92 13.18 16.36
N ALA A 14 -33.80 11.86 16.26
CA ALA A 14 -32.55 11.17 16.54
C ALA A 14 -31.56 11.60 15.49
N VAL A 15 -30.73 12.58 15.81
CA VAL A 15 -29.47 12.81 15.10
C VAL A 15 -28.69 11.52 15.34
N ALA A 16 -28.59 10.69 14.31
CA ALA A 16 -27.65 9.58 14.32
C ALA A 16 -26.27 10.20 14.51
N ALA A 17 -25.77 10.22 15.74
CA ALA A 17 -24.37 10.53 16.01
C ALA A 17 -23.60 9.51 15.18
N ARG A 18 -22.90 9.97 14.13
CA ARG A 18 -21.89 9.18 13.48
C ARG A 18 -20.95 8.78 14.61
N ALA A 19 -20.86 7.50 14.90
CA ALA A 19 -19.75 6.99 15.71
C ALA A 19 -18.52 7.20 14.86
N GLU A 20 -17.83 8.29 15.12
CA GLU A 20 -16.49 8.55 14.65
C GLU A 20 -15.62 7.44 15.24
N GLU A 21 -14.69 6.87 14.45
CA GLU A 21 -13.74 5.90 14.99
C GLU A 21 -13.03 6.54 16.17
N ALA A 22 -13.14 5.91 17.36
CA ALA A 22 -12.44 6.41 18.53
C ALA A 22 -10.95 6.09 18.39
N VAL A 23 -10.20 7.03 17.86
CA VAL A 23 -8.74 6.92 17.66
C VAL A 23 -8.02 7.70 18.74
N THR A 24 -7.27 6.99 19.57
CA THR A 24 -6.39 7.59 20.57
C THR A 24 -4.95 7.52 20.09
N THR A 25 -4.24 8.63 20.14
CA THR A 25 -2.84 8.71 19.74
C THR A 25 -1.97 9.25 20.86
N PHE A 26 -0.77 8.70 21.00
CA PHE A 26 0.24 9.20 21.91
C PHE A 26 1.65 8.78 21.46
N GLU A 27 2.65 9.39 22.04
CA GLU A 27 4.04 9.04 21.84
C GLU A 27 4.66 8.60 23.16
N LEU A 28 5.53 7.59 23.12
CA LEU A 28 6.33 7.16 24.26
C LEU A 28 7.57 8.05 24.38
N ASP A 29 8.18 8.11 25.55
CA ASP A 29 9.36 8.94 25.83
C ASP A 29 10.56 8.63 24.92
N ASN A 30 10.60 7.43 24.34
CA ASN A 30 11.62 6.99 23.38
C ASN A 30 11.26 7.28 21.92
N GLY A 31 10.19 8.02 21.64
CA GLY A 31 9.78 8.44 20.31
C GLY A 31 8.92 7.43 19.53
N MET A 32 8.50 6.31 20.12
CA MET A 32 7.56 5.40 19.47
C MET A 32 6.17 6.00 19.43
N GLN A 33 5.62 6.12 18.23
CA GLN A 33 4.25 6.58 18.04
C GLN A 33 3.28 5.42 18.28
N VAL A 34 2.18 5.66 19.00
CA VAL A 34 1.16 4.66 19.31
C VAL A 34 -0.20 5.15 18.85
N ILE A 35 -0.91 4.27 18.13
CA ILE A 35 -2.26 4.48 17.63
C ILE A 35 -3.14 3.38 18.20
N VAL A 36 -4.24 3.77 18.86
CA VAL A 36 -5.23 2.85 19.40
C VAL A 36 -6.58 3.13 18.75
N VAL A 37 -7.17 2.12 18.15
CA VAL A 37 -8.50 2.19 17.54
C VAL A 37 -9.44 1.22 18.27
N GLU A 38 -10.38 1.76 19.04
CA GLU A 38 -11.30 0.96 19.85
C GLU A 38 -12.42 0.34 19.02
N ASP A 39 -12.58 -0.98 19.13
CA ASP A 39 -13.70 -1.71 18.54
C ASP A 39 -14.12 -2.88 19.45
N HIS A 40 -15.14 -2.69 20.25
CA HIS A 40 -15.63 -3.65 21.26
C HIS A 40 -16.68 -4.64 20.74
N ARG A 41 -16.85 -4.75 19.40
CA ARG A 41 -17.86 -5.65 18.80
C ARG A 41 -17.50 -7.13 18.89
N ALA A 42 -16.19 -7.44 18.98
CA ALA A 42 -15.69 -8.80 19.13
C ALA A 42 -14.46 -8.81 20.05
N PRO A 43 -14.25 -9.85 20.88
CA PRO A 43 -13.13 -9.91 21.83
C PRO A 43 -11.81 -10.29 21.14
N VAL A 44 -11.42 -9.55 20.11
CA VAL A 44 -10.20 -9.74 19.30
C VAL A 44 -9.44 -8.44 19.20
N VAL A 45 -8.12 -8.57 19.04
CA VAL A 45 -7.21 -7.44 18.82
C VAL A 45 -6.28 -7.72 17.65
N GLN A 46 -6.05 -6.69 16.85
CA GLN A 46 -4.98 -6.61 15.88
C GLN A 46 -3.85 -5.75 16.48
N HIS A 47 -2.71 -6.35 16.72
CA HIS A 47 -1.49 -5.69 17.15
C HIS A 47 -0.53 -5.62 15.98
N MET A 48 0.01 -4.44 15.68
CA MET A 48 0.94 -4.24 14.55
C MET A 48 2.08 -3.32 14.97
N VAL A 49 3.30 -3.68 14.60
CA VAL A 49 4.47 -2.79 14.66
C VAL A 49 4.95 -2.52 13.25
N TRP A 50 5.01 -1.25 12.90
CA TRP A 50 5.43 -0.74 11.61
C TRP A 50 6.77 -0.03 11.76
N TYR A 51 7.78 -0.45 11.01
CA TYR A 51 9.05 0.27 10.92
C TYR A 51 9.03 1.15 9.68
N ARG A 52 9.42 2.42 9.85
CA ARG A 52 9.54 3.39 8.74
C ARG A 52 10.82 3.12 7.96
N ALA A 53 10.95 1.90 7.45
CA ALA A 53 12.03 1.47 6.60
C ALA A 53 11.55 0.28 5.75
N GLY A 54 11.82 0.33 4.45
CA GLY A 54 11.48 -0.70 3.49
C GLY A 54 12.49 -0.74 2.35
N ALA A 55 12.09 -1.30 1.22
CA ALA A 55 12.99 -1.50 0.08
C ALA A 55 13.61 -0.21 -0.48
N ALA A 56 12.94 0.94 -0.32
CA ALA A 56 13.51 2.21 -0.76
C ALA A 56 14.59 2.79 0.18
N ASP A 57 14.74 2.22 1.38
CA ASP A 57 15.76 2.63 2.35
C ASP A 57 17.02 1.72 2.30
N GLU A 58 17.02 0.72 1.41
CA GLU A 58 18.12 -0.23 1.24
C GLU A 58 19.37 0.42 0.61
N PRO A 59 20.58 0.00 0.99
CA PRO A 59 21.80 0.38 0.29
C PRO A 59 21.77 -0.07 -1.18
N ARG A 60 22.50 0.64 -2.06
CA ARG A 60 22.71 0.17 -3.44
C ARG A 60 23.64 -1.05 -3.40
N GLY A 61 23.27 -2.10 -4.13
CA GLY A 61 23.99 -3.37 -4.18
C GLY A 61 23.51 -4.42 -3.19
N SER A 62 22.52 -4.10 -2.33
CA SER A 62 21.94 -5.04 -1.36
C SER A 62 20.41 -4.98 -1.43
N SER A 63 19.83 -4.92 -2.64
CA SER A 63 18.37 -4.90 -2.78
C SER A 63 17.76 -6.21 -2.30
N GLY A 64 16.61 -6.09 -1.63
CA GLY A 64 15.93 -7.21 -0.98
C GLY A 64 16.35 -7.44 0.48
N VAL A 65 17.29 -6.64 1.03
CA VAL A 65 17.72 -6.82 2.43
C VAL A 65 16.60 -6.53 3.43
N ALA A 66 15.70 -5.60 3.13
CA ALA A 66 14.52 -5.34 3.98
C ALA A 66 13.59 -6.55 4.04
N HIS A 67 13.28 -7.15 2.89
CA HIS A 67 12.48 -8.37 2.79
C HIS A 67 13.21 -9.58 3.39
N PHE A 68 14.51 -9.70 3.16
CA PHE A 68 15.33 -10.75 3.80
C PHE A 68 15.30 -10.66 5.32
N LEU A 69 15.44 -9.45 5.87
CA LEU A 69 15.33 -9.23 7.30
C LEU A 69 13.93 -9.55 7.84
N GLU A 70 12.86 -9.25 7.06
CA GLU A 70 11.50 -9.66 7.43
C GLU A 70 11.43 -11.14 7.75
N HIS A 71 11.98 -12.01 6.88
CA HIS A 71 12.06 -13.46 7.09
C HIS A 71 12.91 -13.83 8.31
N LEU A 72 14.05 -13.19 8.46
CA LEU A 72 14.99 -13.45 9.56
C LEU A 72 14.40 -13.09 10.93
N LEU A 73 13.46 -12.16 11.01
CA LEU A 73 12.79 -11.78 12.26
C LEU A 73 11.92 -12.90 12.87
N PHE A 74 11.67 -13.99 12.12
CA PHE A 74 11.00 -15.19 12.64
C PHE A 74 12.00 -16.23 13.22
N LYS A 75 13.31 -15.92 13.23
CA LYS A 75 14.36 -16.74 13.87
C LYS A 75 14.39 -16.50 15.38
N ALA A 76 15.47 -16.94 16.03
CA ALA A 76 15.61 -16.86 17.47
C ALA A 76 15.82 -15.43 17.97
N THR A 77 15.44 -15.19 19.22
CA THR A 77 15.79 -14.02 20.01
C THR A 77 16.55 -14.44 21.28
N ASP A 78 16.86 -13.51 22.18
CA ASP A 78 17.44 -13.85 23.48
C ASP A 78 16.52 -14.73 24.34
N THR A 79 15.19 -14.66 24.14
CA THR A 79 14.20 -15.32 24.99
C THR A 79 13.37 -16.37 24.25
N MET A 80 13.42 -16.43 22.92
CA MET A 80 12.62 -17.34 22.10
C MET A 80 13.50 -18.10 21.12
N ALA A 81 13.22 -19.40 20.92
CA ALA A 81 13.83 -20.21 19.88
C ALA A 81 13.29 -19.84 18.48
N ALA A 82 14.00 -20.23 17.42
CA ALA A 82 13.54 -20.03 16.05
C ALA A 82 12.16 -20.68 15.82
N GLY A 83 11.22 -19.91 15.25
CA GLY A 83 9.83 -20.33 15.01
C GLY A 83 8.93 -20.38 16.26
N GLU A 84 9.47 -20.16 17.46
CA GLU A 84 8.70 -20.17 18.70
C GLU A 84 7.67 -19.05 18.73
N PHE A 85 7.99 -17.88 18.17
CA PHE A 85 7.06 -16.76 18.08
C PHE A 85 5.72 -17.20 17.48
N SER A 86 5.74 -17.69 16.24
CA SER A 86 4.55 -18.15 15.53
C SER A 86 3.87 -19.35 16.20
N ALA A 87 4.66 -20.26 16.78
CA ALA A 87 4.11 -21.40 17.54
C ALA A 87 3.32 -20.94 18.78
N VAL A 88 3.80 -19.91 19.50
CA VAL A 88 3.10 -19.34 20.66
C VAL A 88 1.84 -18.59 20.20
N VAL A 89 1.90 -17.81 19.11
CA VAL A 89 0.72 -17.14 18.55
C VAL A 89 -0.36 -18.16 18.19
N ALA A 90 0.00 -19.20 17.44
CA ALA A 90 -0.90 -20.28 17.04
C ALA A 90 -1.49 -21.03 18.25
N ALA A 91 -0.67 -21.34 19.28
CA ALA A 91 -1.13 -21.99 20.52
C ALA A 91 -2.14 -21.13 21.30
N ASN A 92 -2.15 -19.80 21.11
CA ASN A 92 -3.13 -18.87 21.65
C ASN A 92 -4.31 -18.60 20.70
N GLY A 93 -4.47 -19.42 19.64
CA GLY A 93 -5.57 -19.28 18.68
C GLY A 93 -5.43 -18.08 17.74
N GLY A 94 -4.24 -17.49 17.65
CA GLY A 94 -3.95 -16.33 16.84
C GLY A 94 -3.35 -16.66 15.47
N GLN A 95 -3.09 -15.60 14.73
CA GLN A 95 -2.38 -15.60 13.46
C GLN A 95 -1.34 -14.47 13.48
N ASP A 96 -0.17 -14.73 12.94
CA ASP A 96 0.88 -13.74 12.74
C ASP A 96 1.39 -13.76 11.30
N ASN A 97 1.91 -12.65 10.85
CA ASN A 97 2.61 -12.52 9.58
C ASN A 97 3.38 -11.19 9.54
N ALA A 98 4.07 -10.95 8.43
CA ALA A 98 4.76 -9.71 8.14
C ALA A 98 4.61 -9.36 6.66
N PHE A 99 5.00 -8.15 6.30
CA PHE A 99 5.12 -7.72 4.91
C PHE A 99 6.06 -6.53 4.79
N THR A 100 6.79 -6.50 3.69
CA THR A 100 7.67 -5.40 3.30
C THR A 100 7.10 -4.66 2.09
N SER A 101 7.22 -3.34 2.10
CA SER A 101 6.92 -2.45 0.99
C SER A 101 8.14 -1.58 0.69
N TYR A 102 7.98 -0.59 -0.19
CA TYR A 102 9.03 0.40 -0.42
C TYR A 102 9.31 1.26 0.82
N ASP A 103 8.25 1.63 1.55
CA ASP A 103 8.30 2.66 2.58
C ASP A 103 8.29 2.14 4.01
N TYR A 104 8.01 0.86 4.20
CA TYR A 104 7.85 0.25 5.51
C TYR A 104 8.02 -1.24 5.47
N THR A 105 8.33 -1.80 6.65
CA THR A 105 8.17 -3.21 6.98
C THR A 105 7.27 -3.30 8.20
N ALA A 106 6.30 -4.21 8.20
CA ALA A 106 5.34 -4.36 9.29
C ALA A 106 5.17 -5.80 9.72
N TYR A 107 5.01 -5.98 11.03
CA TYR A 107 4.74 -7.26 11.67
C TYR A 107 3.42 -7.18 12.42
N TYR A 108 2.62 -8.24 12.37
CA TYR A 108 1.32 -8.22 13.03
C TYR A 108 0.92 -9.54 13.65
N GLN A 109 0.08 -9.43 14.67
CA GLN A 109 -0.59 -10.57 15.30
C GLN A 109 -2.06 -10.23 15.49
N ARG A 110 -2.92 -11.18 15.15
CA ARG A 110 -4.34 -11.15 15.46
C ARG A 110 -4.66 -12.22 16.48
N VAL A 111 -5.11 -11.81 17.66
CA VAL A 111 -5.34 -12.72 18.81
C VAL A 111 -6.60 -12.31 19.57
N ALA A 112 -7.03 -13.14 20.54
CA ALA A 112 -8.00 -12.73 21.55
C ALA A 112 -7.45 -11.54 22.35
N ALA A 113 -8.33 -10.60 22.76
CA ALA A 113 -7.94 -9.35 23.40
C ALA A 113 -7.10 -9.56 24.68
N ASP A 114 -7.38 -10.61 25.45
CA ASP A 114 -6.64 -10.97 26.66
C ASP A 114 -5.20 -11.51 26.40
N ARG A 115 -4.80 -11.61 25.14
CA ARG A 115 -3.44 -12.03 24.71
C ARG A 115 -2.56 -10.87 24.25
N LEU A 116 -3.08 -9.64 24.23
CA LEU A 116 -2.33 -8.47 23.76
C LEU A 116 -1.00 -8.28 24.49
N GLU A 117 -0.99 -8.40 25.82
CA GLU A 117 0.22 -8.26 26.63
C GLU A 117 1.31 -9.23 26.21
N LEU A 118 0.96 -10.49 25.92
CA LEU A 118 1.90 -11.51 25.46
C LEU A 118 2.49 -11.12 24.08
N MET A 119 1.65 -10.62 23.16
CA MET A 119 2.12 -10.19 21.84
C MET A 119 3.08 -9.00 21.95
N MET A 120 2.74 -7.99 22.75
CA MET A 120 3.62 -6.84 22.95
C MET A 120 4.96 -7.22 23.58
N LYS A 121 4.96 -8.14 24.54
CA LYS A 121 6.19 -8.65 25.15
C LYS A 121 7.09 -9.34 24.13
N MET A 122 6.53 -10.22 23.32
CA MET A 122 7.28 -10.97 22.31
C MET A 122 7.79 -10.09 21.19
N GLU A 123 6.98 -9.14 20.73
CA GLU A 123 7.35 -8.20 19.67
C GLU A 123 8.44 -7.21 20.13
N ALA A 124 8.36 -6.73 21.38
CA ALA A 124 9.37 -5.87 21.98
C ALA A 124 10.74 -6.60 22.11
N ASP A 125 10.74 -7.90 22.42
CA ASP A 125 11.94 -8.73 22.42
C ASP A 125 12.54 -8.86 21.01
N ARG A 126 11.69 -9.15 20.00
CA ARG A 126 12.11 -9.25 18.61
C ARG A 126 12.66 -7.93 18.05
N MET A 127 12.18 -6.80 18.52
CA MET A 127 12.64 -5.47 18.09
C MET A 127 14.15 -5.26 18.36
N VAL A 128 14.72 -5.87 19.41
CA VAL A 128 16.08 -5.54 19.86
C VAL A 128 17.00 -6.73 20.12
N ASN A 129 16.46 -7.94 20.19
CA ASN A 129 17.20 -9.11 20.70
C ASN A 129 17.30 -10.27 19.68
N ILE A 130 17.25 -9.97 18.37
CA ILE A 130 17.38 -11.04 17.36
C ILE A 130 18.72 -11.77 17.49
N ARG A 131 18.69 -13.08 17.33
CA ARG A 131 19.86 -14.00 17.35
C ARG A 131 19.89 -14.80 16.05
N LEU A 132 20.82 -14.46 15.19
CA LEU A 132 21.02 -15.12 13.91
C LEU A 132 22.32 -15.93 13.91
N THR A 133 22.29 -17.04 13.19
CA THR A 133 23.46 -17.88 12.90
C THR A 133 23.73 -17.86 11.39
N GLU A 134 24.94 -18.21 10.97
CA GLU A 134 25.26 -18.37 9.54
C GLU A 134 24.33 -19.39 8.84
N ALA A 135 23.90 -20.42 9.57
CA ALA A 135 22.94 -21.38 9.03
C ALA A 135 21.57 -20.76 8.76
N ASP A 136 21.11 -19.83 9.61
CA ASP A 136 19.85 -19.09 9.37
C ASP A 136 19.96 -18.23 8.12
N ILE A 137 21.09 -17.53 7.93
CA ILE A 137 21.35 -16.70 6.75
C ILE A 137 21.29 -17.53 5.47
N VAL A 138 22.02 -18.62 5.42
CA VAL A 138 22.06 -19.51 4.23
C VAL A 138 20.67 -20.04 3.93
N THR A 139 19.98 -20.56 4.95
CA THR A 139 18.65 -21.17 4.78
C THR A 139 17.62 -20.15 4.31
N GLU A 140 17.55 -18.97 4.95
CA GLU A 140 16.55 -17.97 4.57
C GLU A 140 16.86 -17.29 3.23
N ARG A 141 18.14 -17.14 2.87
CA ARG A 141 18.52 -16.68 1.54
C ARG A 141 18.01 -17.66 0.47
N ASP A 142 18.16 -18.95 0.66
CA ASP A 142 17.62 -19.96 -0.27
C ASP A 142 16.09 -19.88 -0.33
N VAL A 143 15.40 -19.61 0.78
CA VAL A 143 13.93 -19.44 0.81
C VAL A 143 13.48 -18.22 0.00
N ILE A 144 14.09 -17.04 0.19
CA ILE A 144 13.70 -15.83 -0.56
C ILE A 144 14.06 -15.92 -2.05
N LEU A 145 15.14 -16.62 -2.42
CA LEU A 145 15.50 -16.91 -3.81
C LEU A 145 14.45 -17.81 -4.47
N GLU A 146 13.98 -18.83 -3.75
CA GLU A 146 12.91 -19.70 -4.25
C GLU A 146 11.57 -18.94 -4.34
N GLU A 147 11.27 -18.05 -3.38
CA GLU A 147 10.10 -17.19 -3.45
C GLU A 147 10.16 -16.26 -4.67
N ARG A 148 11.32 -15.66 -4.96
CA ARG A 148 11.52 -14.87 -6.17
C ARG A 148 11.30 -15.71 -7.42
N ASN A 149 11.84 -16.94 -7.48
CA ASN A 149 11.60 -17.86 -8.58
C ASN A 149 10.11 -18.10 -8.80
N GLN A 150 9.35 -18.35 -7.73
CA GLN A 150 7.91 -18.62 -7.81
C GLN A 150 7.08 -17.39 -8.20
N ARG A 151 7.38 -16.23 -7.62
CA ARG A 151 6.58 -15.01 -7.79
C ARG A 151 6.96 -14.21 -9.03
N ILE A 152 8.24 -14.17 -9.38
CA ILE A 152 8.78 -13.28 -10.42
C ILE A 152 9.29 -14.09 -11.63
N GLU A 153 10.33 -14.92 -11.49
CA GLU A 153 11.02 -15.55 -12.61
C GLU A 153 10.11 -16.47 -13.43
N ASN A 154 9.18 -17.13 -12.77
CA ASN A 154 8.18 -18.00 -13.43
C ASN A 154 6.94 -17.27 -13.94
N ASN A 155 6.86 -15.94 -13.77
CA ASN A 155 5.70 -15.14 -14.15
C ASN A 155 6.10 -13.99 -15.10
N PRO A 156 5.85 -14.09 -16.41
CA PRO A 156 6.20 -13.06 -17.36
C PRO A 156 5.53 -11.70 -17.09
N ASN A 157 4.34 -11.69 -16.47
CA ASN A 157 3.69 -10.42 -16.06
C ASN A 157 4.47 -9.73 -14.94
N ALA A 158 5.01 -10.51 -13.99
CA ALA A 158 5.80 -9.96 -12.90
C ALA A 158 7.17 -9.45 -13.39
N LEU A 159 7.85 -10.20 -14.26
CA LEU A 159 9.07 -9.76 -14.93
C LEU A 159 8.84 -8.47 -15.73
N PHE A 160 7.76 -8.41 -16.48
CA PHE A 160 7.39 -7.20 -17.23
C PHE A 160 7.11 -6.01 -16.29
N ALA A 161 6.38 -6.23 -15.18
CA ALA A 161 6.10 -5.18 -14.21
C ALA A 161 7.39 -4.66 -13.55
N GLU A 162 8.35 -5.52 -13.25
CA GLU A 162 9.68 -5.17 -12.75
C GLU A 162 10.44 -4.29 -13.76
N GLN A 163 10.47 -4.67 -15.04
CA GLN A 163 11.11 -3.89 -16.08
C GLN A 163 10.42 -2.54 -16.32
N MET A 164 9.08 -2.49 -16.20
CA MET A 164 8.33 -1.24 -16.26
C MET A 164 8.72 -0.29 -15.12
N GLY A 165 8.78 -0.80 -13.89
CA GLY A 165 9.22 -0.02 -12.72
C GLY A 165 10.62 0.52 -12.88
N ALA A 166 11.59 -0.33 -13.27
CA ALA A 166 12.96 0.07 -13.50
C ALA A 166 13.11 1.09 -14.65
N THR A 167 12.20 1.06 -15.63
CA THR A 167 12.16 2.04 -16.72
C THR A 167 11.53 3.36 -16.29
N GLN A 168 10.57 3.31 -15.38
CA GLN A 168 9.89 4.50 -14.87
C GLN A 168 10.80 5.30 -13.94
N TYR A 169 11.46 4.65 -12.98
CA TYR A 169 12.32 5.31 -12.01
C TYR A 169 13.79 5.16 -12.37
N ILE A 170 14.41 6.22 -12.88
CA ILE A 170 15.84 6.22 -13.27
C ILE A 170 16.77 6.58 -12.10
N ASN A 171 16.25 7.20 -11.08
CA ASN A 171 17.05 7.67 -9.93
C ASN A 171 16.43 7.25 -8.58
N HIS A 172 15.10 7.22 -8.47
CA HIS A 172 14.41 6.86 -7.24
C HIS A 172 14.46 5.35 -6.97
N ARG A 173 14.51 4.97 -5.69
CA ARG A 173 14.60 3.55 -5.27
C ARG A 173 13.33 2.74 -5.55
N TYR A 174 12.21 3.37 -5.87
CA TYR A 174 11.01 2.66 -6.33
C TYR A 174 11.20 1.91 -7.67
N GLY A 175 12.31 2.16 -8.37
CA GLY A 175 12.71 1.38 -9.54
C GLY A 175 13.35 0.03 -9.23
N ALA A 176 13.77 -0.23 -7.98
CA ALA A 176 14.26 -1.53 -7.56
C ALA A 176 13.09 -2.40 -7.04
N PRO A 177 13.03 -3.70 -7.34
CA PRO A 177 11.95 -4.55 -6.82
C PRO A 177 12.04 -4.71 -5.29
N VAL A 178 10.90 -4.73 -4.61
CA VAL A 178 10.84 -4.91 -3.14
C VAL A 178 11.48 -6.23 -2.71
N ILE A 179 11.28 -7.30 -3.47
CA ILE A 179 11.90 -8.60 -3.19
C ILE A 179 13.43 -8.60 -3.43
N GLY A 180 13.94 -7.62 -4.15
CA GLY A 180 15.36 -7.52 -4.54
C GLY A 180 15.65 -8.05 -5.94
N TRP A 181 16.77 -7.59 -6.54
CA TRP A 181 17.32 -8.15 -7.77
C TRP A 181 17.96 -9.51 -7.47
N MET A 182 17.73 -10.52 -8.31
CA MET A 182 18.24 -11.89 -8.13
C MET A 182 19.73 -11.92 -7.74
N HIS A 183 20.57 -11.24 -8.53
CA HIS A 183 22.03 -11.24 -8.35
C HIS A 183 22.48 -10.52 -7.06
N GLU A 184 21.74 -9.54 -6.56
CA GLU A 184 22.03 -8.89 -5.27
C GLU A 184 21.55 -9.77 -4.11
N MET A 185 20.37 -10.42 -4.24
CA MET A 185 19.85 -11.33 -3.23
C MET A 185 20.75 -12.55 -3.00
N GLU A 186 21.42 -13.06 -4.05
CA GLU A 186 22.39 -14.19 -3.97
C GLU A 186 23.60 -13.85 -3.07
N GLU A 187 23.92 -12.55 -2.94
CA GLU A 187 25.08 -12.05 -2.20
C GLU A 187 24.74 -11.54 -0.79
N LEU A 188 23.44 -11.39 -0.43
CA LEU A 188 23.04 -10.93 0.89
C LEU A 188 23.62 -11.79 2.01
N ASP A 189 24.20 -11.15 3.01
CA ASP A 189 24.86 -11.81 4.12
C ASP A 189 24.38 -11.36 5.51
N MET A 190 25.04 -11.85 6.56
CA MET A 190 24.76 -11.54 7.96
C MET A 190 24.93 -10.04 8.26
N GLU A 191 25.97 -9.42 7.71
CA GLU A 191 26.25 -8.01 7.99
C GLU A 191 25.26 -7.10 7.30
N ASP A 192 24.82 -7.40 6.07
CA ASP A 192 23.73 -6.68 5.40
C ASP A 192 22.47 -6.66 6.26
N ALA A 193 22.03 -7.86 6.69
CA ALA A 193 20.82 -8.00 7.50
C ALA A 193 20.94 -7.29 8.86
N LEU A 194 22.04 -7.51 9.58
CA LEU A 194 22.23 -6.90 10.90
C LEU A 194 22.51 -5.41 10.84
N SER A 195 23.13 -4.91 9.77
CA SER A 195 23.32 -3.47 9.56
C SER A 195 21.98 -2.77 9.37
N PHE A 196 21.10 -3.33 8.51
CA PHE A 196 19.75 -2.82 8.30
C PHE A 196 18.91 -2.87 9.58
N TYR A 197 18.96 -3.99 10.32
CA TYR A 197 18.27 -4.14 11.60
C TYR A 197 18.71 -3.11 12.63
N ARG A 198 20.02 -2.98 12.89
CA ARG A 198 20.56 -2.01 13.86
C ARG A 198 20.27 -0.56 13.51
N THR A 199 20.15 -0.28 12.19
CA THR A 199 19.89 1.08 11.72
C THR A 199 18.43 1.46 11.92
N TYR A 200 17.50 0.59 11.57
CA TYR A 200 16.09 0.97 11.40
C TYR A 200 15.13 0.37 12.44
N TYR A 201 15.49 -0.73 13.12
CA TYR A 201 14.60 -1.40 14.07
C TYR A 201 14.81 -0.81 15.48
N ALA A 202 14.13 0.30 15.70
CA ALA A 202 14.20 1.04 16.97
C ALA A 202 12.85 1.74 17.23
N PRO A 203 12.49 1.99 18.49
CA PRO A 203 11.20 2.60 18.84
C PRO A 203 10.97 3.96 18.18
N ASN A 204 11.97 4.81 18.07
CA ASN A 204 11.87 6.12 17.42
C ASN A 204 11.74 6.06 15.89
N ASN A 205 11.81 4.88 15.28
CA ASN A 205 11.48 4.61 13.88
C ASN A 205 10.24 3.74 13.72
N ALA A 206 9.53 3.45 14.81
CA ALA A 206 8.42 2.52 14.79
C ALA A 206 7.08 3.18 15.15
N ILE A 207 6.01 2.59 14.62
CA ILE A 207 4.62 2.92 14.94
C ILE A 207 3.97 1.66 15.47
N LEU A 208 3.43 1.71 16.67
CA LEU A 208 2.55 0.68 17.23
C LEU A 208 1.11 1.03 16.88
N VAL A 209 0.43 0.13 16.20
CA VAL A 209 -1.02 0.23 15.94
C VAL A 209 -1.73 -0.92 16.62
N VAL A 210 -2.67 -0.60 17.49
CA VAL A 210 -3.51 -1.57 18.20
C VAL A 210 -4.97 -1.26 17.88
N SER A 211 -5.67 -2.20 17.28
CA SER A 211 -7.08 -2.03 16.93
C SER A 211 -7.90 -3.21 17.43
N GLY A 212 -9.09 -2.97 17.99
CA GLY A 212 -10.00 -4.01 18.48
C GLY A 212 -10.51 -3.76 19.89
N ASP A 213 -10.81 -4.86 20.61
CA ASP A 213 -11.39 -4.82 21.96
C ASP A 213 -10.31 -4.48 23.01
N VAL A 214 -9.97 -3.20 23.07
CA VAL A 214 -8.91 -2.66 23.92
C VAL A 214 -9.32 -1.34 24.57
N ASP A 215 -8.74 -1.07 25.74
CA ASP A 215 -8.80 0.22 26.43
C ASP A 215 -7.51 0.99 26.18
N PRO A 216 -7.54 2.24 25.70
CA PRO A 216 -6.34 3.03 25.41
C PRO A 216 -5.41 3.23 26.61
N ALA A 217 -5.95 3.32 27.83
CA ALA A 217 -5.13 3.46 29.02
C ALA A 217 -4.37 2.16 29.33
N GLU A 218 -4.98 1.01 29.07
CA GLU A 218 -4.31 -0.29 29.20
C GLU A 218 -3.26 -0.49 28.10
N VAL A 219 -3.56 -0.12 26.85
CA VAL A 219 -2.58 -0.16 25.75
C VAL A 219 -1.38 0.74 26.10
N ARG A 220 -1.60 1.95 26.62
CA ARG A 220 -0.52 2.84 27.07
C ARG A 220 0.34 2.17 28.15
N ARG A 221 -0.28 1.62 29.20
CA ARG A 221 0.44 0.94 30.27
C ARG A 221 1.32 -0.22 29.75
N LEU A 222 0.80 -1.01 28.84
CA LEU A 222 1.53 -2.12 28.23
C LEU A 222 2.65 -1.61 27.29
N ALA A 223 2.37 -0.60 26.48
CA ALA A 223 3.36 0.01 25.60
C ALA A 223 4.52 0.62 26.37
N ASP A 224 4.23 1.39 27.44
CA ASP A 224 5.25 1.93 28.35
C ASP A 224 6.10 0.82 28.99
N THR A 225 5.46 -0.30 29.37
CA THR A 225 6.14 -1.42 30.04
C THR A 225 7.10 -2.15 29.11
N TYR A 226 6.68 -2.46 27.87
CA TYR A 226 7.44 -3.32 26.96
C TYR A 226 8.27 -2.55 25.95
N TYR A 227 7.70 -1.55 25.29
CA TYR A 227 8.40 -0.76 24.28
C TYR A 227 9.08 0.47 24.91
N GLY A 228 8.45 1.10 25.90
CA GLY A 228 9.03 2.29 26.57
C GLY A 228 10.35 2.01 27.26
N ALA A 229 10.64 0.77 27.64
CA ALA A 229 11.91 0.34 28.21
C ALA A 229 13.05 0.24 27.16
N ILE A 230 12.74 0.22 25.87
CA ILE A 230 13.72 0.10 24.79
C ILE A 230 14.33 1.48 24.50
N THR A 231 15.66 1.53 24.42
CA THR A 231 16.38 2.76 24.11
C THR A 231 16.16 3.15 22.64
N ALA A 232 15.86 4.42 22.42
CA ALA A 232 15.82 5.01 21.07
C ALA A 232 17.19 4.89 20.38
N ASN A 233 17.20 4.72 19.05
CA ASN A 233 18.43 4.81 18.27
C ASN A 233 18.82 6.28 18.06
N PRO A 234 19.88 6.80 18.71
CA PRO A 234 20.30 8.18 18.56
C PRO A 234 20.92 8.48 17.18
N ASP A 235 21.36 7.43 16.50
CA ASP A 235 22.04 7.50 15.19
C ASP A 235 21.09 7.16 14.04
N LEU A 236 19.77 7.14 14.30
CA LEU A 236 18.76 6.91 13.26
C LEU A 236 18.94 7.95 12.14
N PRO A 237 19.23 7.52 10.88
CA PRO A 237 19.39 8.45 9.79
C PRO A 237 18.06 9.16 9.50
N GLY A 238 18.14 10.44 9.10
CA GLY A 238 16.99 11.13 8.56
C GLY A 238 16.48 10.39 7.31
N ARG A 239 15.17 10.35 7.15
CA ARG A 239 14.53 9.68 6.01
C ARG A 239 14.69 10.51 4.74
N TYR A 240 15.91 10.49 4.20
CA TYR A 240 16.30 11.28 3.05
C TYR A 240 16.48 10.38 1.83
N ARG A 241 15.65 10.61 0.81
CA ARG A 241 15.66 9.84 -0.44
C ARG A 241 16.00 10.71 -1.65
N THR A 242 16.59 10.09 -2.66
CA THR A 242 16.79 10.73 -3.95
C THR A 242 15.46 10.89 -4.66
N ARG A 243 15.15 12.09 -5.14
CA ARG A 243 13.92 12.32 -5.91
C ARG A 243 14.06 11.78 -7.33
N GLU A 244 12.96 11.31 -7.89
CA GLU A 244 12.89 11.04 -9.33
C GLU A 244 12.89 12.36 -10.08
N PRO A 245 13.73 12.50 -11.12
CA PRO A 245 13.68 13.69 -11.96
C PRO A 245 12.41 13.71 -12.82
N GLU A 246 11.91 14.89 -13.12
CA GLU A 246 10.77 15.05 -14.02
C GLU A 246 11.06 14.37 -15.38
N HIS A 247 10.10 13.58 -15.85
CA HIS A 247 10.21 12.92 -17.15
C HIS A 247 10.08 13.93 -18.29
N SER A 248 11.02 13.92 -19.21
CA SER A 248 11.08 14.85 -20.34
C SER A 248 11.03 14.15 -21.71
N ALA A 249 10.87 12.82 -21.72
CA ALA A 249 10.77 12.03 -22.94
C ALA A 249 9.96 10.75 -22.70
N GLU A 250 9.16 10.37 -23.70
CA GLU A 250 8.48 9.06 -23.73
C GLU A 250 9.53 7.94 -23.68
N ARG A 251 9.27 6.92 -22.87
CA ARG A 251 10.07 5.70 -22.79
C ARG A 251 9.20 4.52 -23.20
N ARG A 252 9.79 3.60 -23.94
CA ARG A 252 9.07 2.44 -24.46
C ARG A 252 9.89 1.18 -24.25
N LEU A 253 9.18 0.09 -23.90
CA LEU A 253 9.79 -1.23 -23.86
C LEU A 253 8.82 -2.28 -24.40
N THR A 254 9.37 -3.33 -24.99
CA THR A 254 8.63 -4.53 -25.39
C THR A 254 9.24 -5.71 -24.67
N PHE A 255 8.43 -6.41 -23.91
CA PHE A 255 8.82 -7.64 -23.23
C PHE A 255 8.15 -8.84 -23.92
N ALA A 256 8.95 -9.69 -24.54
CA ALA A 256 8.48 -10.87 -25.25
C ALA A 256 8.84 -12.14 -24.49
N ASP A 257 7.83 -12.96 -24.15
CA ASP A 257 8.03 -14.25 -23.49
C ASP A 257 6.99 -15.25 -23.97
N ALA A 258 7.43 -16.43 -24.41
CA ALA A 258 6.56 -17.48 -24.94
C ALA A 258 5.50 -17.98 -23.94
N ARG A 259 5.67 -17.74 -22.65
CA ARG A 259 4.72 -18.09 -21.58
C ARG A 259 3.56 -17.08 -21.45
N VAL A 260 3.60 -15.94 -22.14
CA VAL A 260 2.52 -14.95 -22.11
C VAL A 260 1.24 -15.54 -22.65
N ALA A 261 0.22 -15.65 -21.80
CA ALA A 261 -1.09 -16.15 -22.20
C ALA A 261 -1.91 -15.09 -22.94
N GLN A 262 -1.86 -13.84 -22.44
CA GLN A 262 -2.64 -12.71 -22.95
C GLN A 262 -1.70 -11.51 -23.08
N PRO A 263 -1.39 -11.04 -24.31
CA PRO A 263 -0.68 -9.79 -24.53
C PRO A 263 -1.46 -8.57 -24.00
N TYR A 264 -0.76 -7.49 -23.64
CA TYR A 264 -1.40 -6.24 -23.29
C TYR A 264 -0.47 -5.03 -23.40
N VAL A 265 -1.08 -3.85 -23.47
CA VAL A 265 -0.41 -2.55 -23.35
C VAL A 265 -0.56 -2.05 -21.91
N ARG A 266 0.56 -1.60 -21.32
CA ARG A 266 0.57 -0.87 -20.05
C ARG A 266 1.26 0.47 -20.27
N ARG A 267 0.60 1.54 -19.81
CA ARG A 267 1.21 2.88 -19.77
C ARG A 267 1.24 3.39 -18.36
N ALA A 268 2.41 3.87 -17.91
CA ALA A 268 2.61 4.42 -16.60
C ALA A 268 3.07 5.88 -16.70
N TYR A 269 2.55 6.70 -15.81
CA TYR A 269 2.91 8.10 -15.64
C TYR A 269 3.42 8.29 -14.23
N LEU A 270 4.48 9.10 -14.05
CA LEU A 270 4.85 9.57 -12.72
C LEU A 270 3.76 10.49 -12.21
N ALA A 271 3.32 10.27 -11.00
CA ALA A 271 2.23 11.02 -10.37
C ALA A 271 2.59 11.39 -8.94
N PRO A 272 2.16 12.56 -8.44
CA PRO A 272 2.40 12.95 -7.07
C PRO A 272 1.72 11.95 -6.12
N GLU A 273 2.31 11.77 -4.96
CA GLU A 273 1.74 11.06 -3.82
C GLU A 273 0.69 11.91 -3.10
N ARG A 274 0.16 11.37 -2.03
CA ARG A 274 -0.74 12.05 -1.12
C ARG A 274 0.07 12.71 -0.01
N ASP A 275 0.13 14.02 -0.03
CA ASP A 275 0.88 14.84 0.93
C ASP A 275 0.06 15.16 2.21
N PRO A 276 0.71 15.22 3.38
CA PRO A 276 0.03 15.61 4.61
C PRO A 276 -0.48 17.06 4.51
N GLY A 277 -1.80 17.22 4.73
CA GLY A 277 -2.47 18.52 4.67
C GLY A 277 -2.72 19.07 3.26
N ASP A 278 -2.25 18.41 2.19
CA ASP A 278 -2.47 18.76 0.78
C ASP A 278 -2.85 17.50 -0.02
N GLN A 279 -4.09 17.06 0.13
CA GLN A 279 -4.55 15.76 -0.37
C GLN A 279 -5.46 15.86 -1.61
N GLU A 280 -5.81 17.05 -2.03
CA GLU A 280 -6.84 17.32 -3.05
C GLU A 280 -6.44 16.76 -4.42
N THR A 281 -5.17 16.92 -4.81
CA THR A 281 -4.65 16.38 -6.08
C THR A 281 -4.69 14.85 -6.07
N ALA A 282 -4.24 14.22 -4.99
CA ALA A 282 -4.29 12.76 -4.85
C ALA A 282 -5.74 12.23 -4.89
N ALA A 283 -6.67 12.93 -4.23
CA ALA A 283 -8.09 12.58 -4.27
C ALA A 283 -8.69 12.70 -5.69
N ALA A 284 -8.29 13.73 -6.43
CA ALA A 284 -8.69 13.88 -7.83
C ALA A 284 -8.12 12.75 -8.71
N LEU A 285 -6.87 12.31 -8.48
CA LEU A 285 -6.23 11.19 -9.20
C LEU A 285 -6.88 9.84 -8.86
N VAL A 286 -7.28 9.60 -7.60
CA VAL A 286 -8.06 8.41 -7.23
C VAL A 286 -9.37 8.37 -8.02
N LEU A 287 -10.10 9.48 -8.04
CA LEU A 287 -11.36 9.55 -8.79
C LEU A 287 -11.15 9.52 -10.31
N LEU A 288 -10.05 10.07 -10.83
CA LEU A 288 -9.67 9.94 -12.23
C LEU A 288 -9.45 8.47 -12.62
N ALA A 289 -8.77 7.69 -11.78
CA ALA A 289 -8.56 6.26 -12.02
C ALA A 289 -9.90 5.52 -12.07
N GLU A 290 -10.82 5.81 -11.16
CA GLU A 290 -12.16 5.24 -11.17
C GLU A 290 -12.98 5.65 -12.42
N VAL A 291 -12.94 6.93 -12.81
CA VAL A 291 -13.62 7.42 -14.02
C VAL A 291 -13.08 6.78 -15.29
N LEU A 292 -11.74 6.66 -15.42
CA LEU A 292 -11.11 6.10 -16.61
C LEU A 292 -11.20 4.58 -16.69
N GLY A 293 -11.03 3.86 -15.55
CA GLY A 293 -10.84 2.42 -15.55
C GLY A 293 -11.49 1.65 -14.40
N GLY A 294 -12.36 2.27 -13.60
CA GLY A 294 -13.06 1.67 -12.46
C GLY A 294 -14.23 0.75 -12.87
N GLY A 295 -13.94 -0.34 -13.57
CA GLY A 295 -14.93 -1.35 -13.97
C GLY A 295 -15.60 -1.09 -15.33
N THR A 296 -16.71 -1.81 -15.59
CA THR A 296 -17.33 -1.90 -16.92
C THR A 296 -18.09 -0.64 -17.35
N THR A 297 -18.33 0.29 -16.45
CA THR A 297 -18.99 1.59 -16.76
C THR A 297 -17.99 2.75 -16.80
N SER A 298 -16.69 2.45 -16.76
CA SER A 298 -15.63 3.44 -16.88
C SER A 298 -15.48 3.92 -18.32
N PHE A 299 -14.89 5.11 -18.47
CA PHE A 299 -14.76 5.77 -19.77
C PHE A 299 -14.05 4.88 -20.81
N LEU A 300 -12.89 4.30 -20.45
CA LEU A 300 -12.15 3.43 -21.37
C LEU A 300 -12.89 2.14 -21.68
N ALA A 301 -13.62 1.57 -20.72
CA ALA A 301 -14.43 0.37 -20.98
C ALA A 301 -15.57 0.67 -21.95
N GLU A 302 -16.32 1.76 -21.77
CA GLU A 302 -17.37 2.16 -22.70
C GLU A 302 -16.84 2.30 -24.12
N ARG A 303 -15.72 3.00 -24.32
CA ARG A 303 -15.16 3.29 -25.65
C ARG A 303 -14.51 2.09 -26.32
N LEU A 304 -13.73 1.31 -25.56
CA LEU A 304 -12.84 0.30 -26.13
C LEU A 304 -13.36 -1.14 -26.00
N GLN A 305 -14.33 -1.40 -25.10
CA GLN A 305 -14.93 -2.73 -24.93
C GLN A 305 -16.34 -2.81 -25.51
N PHE A 306 -17.12 -1.71 -25.46
CA PHE A 306 -18.54 -1.73 -25.86
C PHE A 306 -18.83 -0.95 -27.14
N ASP A 307 -18.39 0.29 -27.28
CA ASP A 307 -18.65 1.09 -28.50
C ASP A 307 -17.79 0.59 -29.67
N THR A 308 -16.50 0.32 -29.42
CA THR A 308 -15.56 -0.24 -30.38
C THR A 308 -14.85 -1.42 -29.72
N PRO A 309 -15.36 -2.66 -29.87
CA PRO A 309 -14.90 -3.80 -29.08
C PRO A 309 -13.53 -4.34 -29.55
N ILE A 310 -12.48 -3.53 -29.37
CA ILE A 310 -11.08 -3.87 -29.67
C ILE A 310 -10.30 -4.37 -28.47
N THR A 311 -10.87 -4.20 -27.27
CA THR A 311 -10.28 -4.73 -26.05
C THR A 311 -11.26 -5.65 -25.31
N VAL A 312 -10.73 -6.63 -24.58
CA VAL A 312 -11.50 -7.45 -23.65
C VAL A 312 -11.44 -6.92 -22.22
N TYR A 313 -10.47 -6.08 -21.93
CA TYR A 313 -10.29 -5.44 -20.62
C TYR A 313 -9.54 -4.11 -20.76
N THR A 314 -10.00 -3.12 -20.02
CA THR A 314 -9.30 -1.86 -19.78
C THR A 314 -9.33 -1.55 -18.29
N GLY A 315 -8.30 -0.87 -17.80
CA GLY A 315 -8.23 -0.46 -16.40
C GLY A 315 -7.35 0.76 -16.21
N ALA A 316 -7.58 1.47 -15.13
CA ALA A 316 -6.72 2.52 -14.63
C ALA A 316 -6.49 2.32 -13.13
N GLY A 317 -5.34 2.76 -12.64
CA GLY A 317 -4.99 2.66 -11.23
C GLY A 317 -4.03 3.77 -10.81
N TYR A 318 -4.15 4.18 -9.56
CA TYR A 318 -3.29 5.15 -8.92
C TYR A 318 -2.99 4.69 -7.48
N SER A 319 -1.73 4.77 -7.07
CA SER A 319 -1.29 4.45 -5.71
C SER A 319 -1.17 5.73 -4.91
N ASP A 320 -2.19 6.08 -4.12
CA ASP A 320 -2.28 7.34 -3.38
C ASP A 320 -1.36 7.41 -2.16
N VAL A 321 -1.10 6.29 -1.49
CA VAL A 321 -0.30 6.25 -0.26
C VAL A 321 1.10 5.71 -0.53
N SER A 322 2.04 6.63 -0.68
CA SER A 322 3.48 6.42 -0.76
C SER A 322 4.19 7.62 -0.14
N LEU A 323 5.49 7.52 0.13
CA LEU A 323 6.28 8.61 0.70
C LEU A 323 6.80 9.58 -0.37
N ASP A 324 6.95 9.09 -1.59
CA ASP A 324 7.51 9.83 -2.73
C ASP A 324 6.64 9.62 -3.97
N ASP A 325 6.91 10.38 -5.05
CA ASP A 325 6.21 10.29 -6.33
C ASP A 325 5.92 8.86 -6.76
N THR A 326 4.70 8.60 -7.10
CA THR A 326 4.14 7.27 -7.40
C THR A 326 3.75 7.14 -8.87
N SER A 327 2.84 6.22 -9.18
CA SER A 327 2.43 5.90 -10.54
C SER A 327 0.93 6.03 -10.74
N PHE A 328 0.53 6.64 -11.85
CA PHE A 328 -0.77 6.47 -12.46
C PHE A 328 -0.63 5.52 -13.66
N VAL A 329 -1.42 4.46 -13.73
CA VAL A 329 -1.25 3.38 -14.70
C VAL A 329 -2.52 3.15 -15.50
N LEU A 330 -2.38 2.97 -16.81
CA LEU A 330 -3.43 2.49 -17.71
C LEU A 330 -3.04 1.12 -18.26
N ILE A 331 -4.02 0.24 -18.41
CA ILE A 331 -3.88 -1.10 -19.00
C ILE A 331 -4.97 -1.30 -20.05
N ALA A 332 -4.60 -1.88 -21.19
CA ALA A 332 -5.54 -2.29 -22.23
C ALA A 332 -5.14 -3.66 -22.80
N VAL A 333 -6.08 -4.61 -22.77
CA VAL A 333 -5.89 -5.98 -23.21
C VAL A 333 -6.65 -6.18 -24.52
N PRO A 334 -5.99 -6.51 -25.65
CA PRO A 334 -6.62 -6.65 -26.96
C PRO A 334 -7.68 -7.75 -27.00
N ALA A 335 -8.70 -7.55 -27.82
CA ALA A 335 -9.59 -8.61 -28.26
C ALA A 335 -8.87 -9.55 -29.22
N GLU A 336 -9.42 -10.73 -29.45
CA GLU A 336 -8.85 -11.72 -30.36
C GLU A 336 -8.67 -11.15 -31.77
N GLY A 337 -7.47 -11.25 -32.32
CA GLY A 337 -7.13 -10.77 -33.67
C GLY A 337 -6.78 -9.26 -33.74
N ILE A 338 -6.79 -8.54 -32.63
CA ILE A 338 -6.40 -7.13 -32.56
C ILE A 338 -4.95 -7.01 -32.10
N GLY A 339 -4.16 -6.18 -32.80
CA GLY A 339 -2.75 -5.93 -32.47
C GLY A 339 -2.56 -4.90 -31.37
N LEU A 340 -1.39 -4.95 -30.70
CA LEU A 340 -1.06 -4.00 -29.60
C LEU A 340 -0.94 -2.55 -30.11
N THR A 341 -0.49 -2.35 -31.35
CA THR A 341 -0.44 -1.02 -32.00
C THR A 341 -1.85 -0.41 -32.08
N GLU A 342 -2.81 -1.17 -32.57
CA GLU A 342 -4.19 -0.71 -32.73
C GLU A 342 -4.84 -0.40 -31.37
N VAL A 343 -4.58 -1.23 -30.35
CA VAL A 343 -5.06 -0.98 -28.97
C VAL A 343 -4.45 0.28 -28.38
N GLU A 344 -3.15 0.50 -28.57
CA GLU A 344 -2.47 1.70 -28.06
C GLU A 344 -2.99 2.96 -28.76
N GLU A 345 -3.14 2.96 -30.08
CA GLU A 345 -3.69 4.09 -30.86
C GLU A 345 -5.12 4.40 -30.43
N ALA A 346 -5.93 3.38 -30.19
CA ALA A 346 -7.31 3.57 -29.72
C ALA A 346 -7.37 4.09 -28.27
N MET A 347 -6.46 3.64 -27.40
CA MET A 347 -6.32 4.18 -26.06
C MET A 347 -5.94 5.67 -26.10
N ASP A 348 -5.02 6.06 -26.99
CA ASP A 348 -4.67 7.47 -27.20
C ASP A 348 -5.83 8.31 -27.72
N ALA A 349 -6.60 7.77 -28.67
CA ALA A 349 -7.79 8.44 -29.19
C ALA A 349 -8.88 8.60 -28.11
N ALA A 350 -9.09 7.57 -27.29
CA ALA A 350 -10.04 7.64 -26.18
C ALA A 350 -9.60 8.65 -25.10
N LEU A 351 -8.32 8.75 -24.80
CA LEU A 351 -7.81 9.78 -23.87
C LEU A 351 -7.98 11.19 -24.47
N ALA A 352 -7.72 11.39 -25.75
CA ALA A 352 -7.97 12.66 -26.42
C ALA A 352 -9.46 13.05 -26.36
N GLU A 353 -10.36 12.11 -26.62
CA GLU A 353 -11.81 12.32 -26.48
C GLU A 353 -12.18 12.67 -25.02
N PHE A 354 -11.57 11.99 -24.03
CA PHE A 354 -11.80 12.28 -22.61
C PHE A 354 -11.50 13.76 -22.27
N PHE A 355 -10.40 14.31 -22.79
CA PHE A 355 -10.08 15.73 -22.60
C PHE A 355 -11.06 16.69 -23.29
N GLU A 356 -11.73 16.24 -24.35
CA GLU A 356 -12.74 17.06 -25.05
C GLU A 356 -14.10 17.00 -24.34
N VAL A 357 -14.54 15.81 -23.89
CA VAL A 357 -15.90 15.65 -23.32
C VAL A 357 -15.92 15.84 -21.80
N GLY A 358 -14.79 15.63 -21.12
CA GLY A 358 -14.67 15.76 -19.67
C GLY A 358 -15.36 14.65 -18.88
N VAL A 359 -15.51 14.88 -17.58
CA VAL A 359 -16.09 13.95 -16.62
C VAL A 359 -17.60 14.09 -16.55
N ASP A 360 -18.34 13.01 -16.80
CA ASP A 360 -19.80 12.98 -16.58
C ASP A 360 -20.14 13.09 -15.08
N ALA A 361 -20.90 14.13 -14.73
CA ALA A 361 -21.21 14.44 -13.35
C ALA A 361 -22.06 13.34 -12.66
N ALA A 362 -22.99 12.72 -13.38
CA ALA A 362 -23.81 11.65 -12.80
C ALA A 362 -23.01 10.38 -12.58
N HIS A 363 -22.03 10.11 -13.45
CA HIS A 363 -21.07 9.01 -13.24
C HIS A 363 -20.18 9.28 -12.03
N LEU A 364 -19.63 10.47 -11.89
CA LEU A 364 -18.82 10.86 -10.73
C LEU A 364 -19.60 10.72 -9.41
N ASP A 365 -20.86 11.14 -9.39
CA ASP A 365 -21.72 10.99 -8.21
C ASP A 365 -21.92 9.50 -7.83
N ARG A 366 -22.07 8.60 -8.82
CA ARG A 366 -22.15 7.15 -8.57
C ARG A 366 -20.84 6.59 -7.99
N ILE A 367 -19.68 6.98 -8.54
CA ILE A 367 -18.36 6.57 -8.04
C ILE A 367 -18.20 7.01 -6.59
N LYS A 368 -18.46 8.28 -6.27
CA LYS A 368 -18.40 8.80 -4.91
C LYS A 368 -19.31 8.05 -3.94
N MET A 369 -20.51 7.69 -4.37
CA MET A 369 -21.43 6.89 -3.57
C MET A 369 -20.86 5.49 -3.30
N GLN A 370 -20.25 4.83 -4.30
CA GLN A 370 -19.62 3.52 -4.17
C GLN A 370 -18.41 3.57 -3.21
N LEU A 371 -17.53 4.55 -3.33
CA LEU A 371 -16.40 4.76 -2.43
C LEU A 371 -16.84 4.99 -0.99
N ARG A 372 -17.90 5.81 -0.80
CA ARG A 372 -18.48 6.02 0.53
C ARG A 372 -19.08 4.74 1.12
N ALA A 373 -19.71 3.90 0.30
CA ALA A 373 -20.24 2.62 0.75
C ALA A 373 -19.10 1.66 1.14
N ALA A 374 -18.03 1.58 0.32
CA ALA A 374 -16.85 0.78 0.62
C ALA A 374 -16.21 1.18 1.97
N GLU A 375 -16.04 2.48 2.20
CA GLU A 375 -15.52 3.02 3.47
C GLU A 375 -16.36 2.57 4.70
N ILE A 376 -17.69 2.56 4.57
CA ILE A 376 -18.57 2.10 5.66
C ILE A 376 -18.33 0.61 5.98
N TYR A 377 -18.14 -0.23 4.94
CA TYR A 377 -17.84 -1.65 5.13
C TYR A 377 -16.44 -1.90 5.70
N GLU A 378 -15.46 -1.06 5.33
CA GLU A 378 -14.09 -1.16 5.88
C GLU A 378 -14.04 -0.98 7.39
N ARG A 379 -14.95 -0.21 7.97
CA ARG A 379 -15.06 -0.01 9.44
C ARG A 379 -15.37 -1.30 10.20
N ASP A 380 -15.86 -2.34 9.54
CA ASP A 380 -16.10 -3.64 10.16
C ASP A 380 -14.85 -4.54 10.20
N ASN A 381 -13.75 -4.09 9.58
CA ASN A 381 -12.50 -4.84 9.47
C ASN A 381 -11.43 -4.26 10.39
N VAL A 382 -11.33 -4.77 11.63
CA VAL A 382 -10.32 -4.35 12.62
C VAL A 382 -8.89 -4.39 12.07
N ALA A 383 -8.54 -5.43 11.32
CA ALA A 383 -7.23 -5.57 10.71
C ALA A 383 -7.02 -4.53 9.58
N GLY A 384 -8.04 -4.29 8.76
CA GLY A 384 -8.01 -3.28 7.70
C GLY A 384 -7.80 -1.87 8.25
N ILE A 385 -8.48 -1.54 9.36
CA ILE A 385 -8.29 -0.25 10.05
C ILE A 385 -6.85 -0.10 10.54
N ALA A 386 -6.29 -1.11 11.20
CA ALA A 386 -4.91 -1.07 11.67
C ALA A 386 -3.90 -0.88 10.51
N GLN A 387 -4.13 -1.58 9.39
CA GLN A 387 -3.30 -1.43 8.18
C GLN A 387 -3.43 -0.03 7.56
N LYS A 388 -4.63 0.52 7.51
CA LYS A 388 -4.90 1.87 6.98
C LYS A 388 -4.07 2.94 7.70
N TYR A 389 -4.13 2.95 9.04
CA TYR A 389 -3.35 3.90 9.84
C TYR A 389 -1.85 3.63 9.74
N GLY A 390 -1.42 2.37 9.88
CA GLY A 390 -0.02 2.01 9.82
C GLY A 390 0.62 2.39 8.48
N ARG A 391 -0.03 2.07 7.36
CA ARG A 391 0.42 2.43 6.02
C ARG A 391 0.52 3.95 5.84
N ALA A 392 -0.54 4.68 6.19
CA ALA A 392 -0.58 6.13 6.04
C ALA A 392 0.53 6.82 6.83
N LEU A 393 0.65 6.50 8.13
CA LEU A 393 1.65 7.11 9.01
C LEU A 393 3.09 6.71 8.66
N SER A 394 3.31 5.51 8.13
CA SER A 394 4.61 5.08 7.64
C SER A 394 5.02 5.81 6.37
N SER A 395 4.05 6.28 5.58
CA SER A 395 4.24 7.06 4.35
C SER A 395 4.13 8.58 4.58
N GLY A 396 4.26 9.05 5.81
CA GLY A 396 4.35 10.49 6.12
C GLY A 396 3.04 11.18 6.44
N LEU A 397 1.89 10.56 6.21
CA LEU A 397 0.58 11.12 6.54
C LEU A 397 0.34 11.15 8.06
N THR A 398 -0.59 11.97 8.49
CA THR A 398 -1.04 12.09 9.88
C THR A 398 -2.35 11.33 10.11
N VAL A 399 -2.72 11.13 11.36
CA VAL A 399 -4.05 10.59 11.72
C VAL A 399 -5.17 11.48 11.19
N GLN A 400 -4.99 12.80 11.24
CA GLN A 400 -5.97 13.75 10.72
C GLN A 400 -6.15 13.58 9.19
N ASP A 401 -5.06 13.36 8.44
CA ASP A 401 -5.14 13.12 6.99
C ASP A 401 -5.95 11.86 6.68
N VAL A 402 -5.79 10.80 7.48
CA VAL A 402 -6.58 9.56 7.33
C VAL A 402 -8.07 9.82 7.60
N GLN A 403 -8.38 10.60 8.64
CA GLN A 403 -9.75 10.91 9.03
C GLN A 403 -10.45 11.87 8.06
N ASP A 404 -9.72 12.83 7.49
CA ASP A 404 -10.26 13.80 6.52
C ASP A 404 -10.47 13.21 5.13
N TRP A 405 -9.76 12.13 4.78
CA TRP A 405 -9.74 11.57 3.44
C TRP A 405 -11.12 11.31 2.83
N PRO A 406 -12.07 10.66 3.54
CA PRO A 406 -13.40 10.43 3.00
C PRO A 406 -14.15 11.70 2.65
N ARG A 407 -13.98 12.77 3.43
CA ARG A 407 -14.57 14.08 3.17
C ARG A 407 -13.95 14.71 1.92
N ILE A 408 -12.63 14.71 1.82
CA ILE A 408 -11.89 15.26 0.69
C ILE A 408 -12.32 14.58 -0.62
N LEU A 409 -12.40 13.24 -0.66
CA LEU A 409 -12.91 12.51 -1.82
C LEU A 409 -14.33 12.95 -2.25
N GLN A 410 -15.22 13.24 -1.29
CA GLN A 410 -16.58 13.70 -1.60
C GLN A 410 -16.61 15.14 -2.14
N GLU A 411 -15.63 15.98 -1.79
CA GLU A 411 -15.54 17.38 -2.20
C GLU A 411 -14.95 17.59 -3.60
N VAL A 412 -14.17 16.62 -4.13
CA VAL A 412 -13.58 16.69 -5.49
C VAL A 412 -14.65 16.94 -6.56
N THR A 413 -14.38 17.86 -7.46
CA THR A 413 -15.28 18.18 -8.60
C THR A 413 -14.75 17.58 -9.91
N SER A 414 -15.61 17.56 -10.95
CA SER A 414 -15.18 17.21 -12.31
C SER A 414 -14.02 18.10 -12.80
N LYS A 415 -14.00 19.38 -12.38
CA LYS A 415 -12.93 20.30 -12.73
C LYS A 415 -11.59 19.90 -12.10
N ASP A 416 -11.60 19.44 -10.84
CA ASP A 416 -10.39 19.01 -10.14
C ASP A 416 -9.83 17.75 -10.79
N ILE A 417 -10.70 16.81 -11.19
CA ILE A 417 -10.30 15.60 -11.92
C ILE A 417 -9.66 15.95 -13.26
N MET A 418 -10.24 16.90 -14.02
CA MET A 418 -9.67 17.33 -15.29
C MET A 418 -8.33 18.03 -15.11
N ALA A 419 -8.17 18.86 -14.06
CA ALA A 419 -6.89 19.49 -13.75
C ALA A 419 -5.81 18.45 -13.37
N ALA A 420 -6.16 17.44 -12.60
CA ALA A 420 -5.26 16.33 -12.27
C ALA A 420 -4.90 15.48 -13.51
N ALA A 421 -5.85 15.25 -14.41
CA ALA A 421 -5.59 14.59 -15.69
C ALA A 421 -4.62 15.40 -16.57
N GLU A 422 -4.84 16.72 -16.68
CA GLU A 422 -3.93 17.62 -17.39
C GLU A 422 -2.52 17.66 -16.78
N GLN A 423 -2.39 17.49 -15.47
CA GLN A 423 -1.09 17.45 -14.79
C GLN A 423 -0.32 16.17 -15.08
N VAL A 424 -0.99 15.00 -15.16
CA VAL A 424 -0.34 13.69 -15.14
C VAL A 424 -0.34 13.00 -16.50
N LEU A 425 -1.43 13.04 -17.28
CA LEU A 425 -1.59 12.22 -18.47
C LEU A 425 -0.88 12.80 -19.71
N HIS A 426 0.42 13.03 -19.60
CA HIS A 426 1.27 13.50 -20.71
C HIS A 426 1.98 12.31 -21.37
N ARG A 427 1.61 11.97 -22.61
CA ARG A 427 2.22 10.85 -23.34
C ARG A 427 3.73 10.98 -23.46
N ASP A 428 4.23 12.18 -23.75
CA ASP A 428 5.66 12.48 -23.90
C ASP A 428 6.48 12.35 -22.59
N ARG A 429 5.78 12.14 -21.45
CA ARG A 429 6.39 11.91 -20.14
C ARG A 429 6.04 10.54 -19.57
N SER A 430 5.48 9.65 -20.40
CA SER A 430 5.03 8.31 -19.97
C SER A 430 6.07 7.22 -20.26
N VAL A 431 5.83 6.07 -19.62
CA VAL A 431 6.47 4.81 -19.96
C VAL A 431 5.40 3.89 -20.54
N THR A 432 5.50 3.55 -21.82
CA THR A 432 4.63 2.59 -22.48
C THR A 432 5.34 1.27 -22.65
N GLY A 433 4.77 0.20 -22.12
CA GLY A 433 5.27 -1.16 -22.24
C GLY A 433 4.28 -2.07 -22.94
N TRP A 434 4.79 -2.94 -23.78
CA TRP A 434 4.06 -4.02 -24.43
C TRP A 434 4.53 -5.35 -23.88
N LEU A 435 3.60 -6.11 -23.31
CA LEU A 435 3.82 -7.52 -23.01
C LEU A 435 3.28 -8.36 -24.16
N THR A 436 4.11 -9.21 -24.74
CA THR A 436 3.75 -10.00 -25.93
C THR A 436 4.27 -11.42 -25.83
N ARG A 437 3.62 -12.37 -26.51
CA ARG A 437 4.08 -13.75 -26.56
C ARG A 437 5.32 -13.92 -27.45
N ASN A 438 5.33 -13.27 -28.60
CA ASN A 438 6.43 -13.28 -29.56
C ASN A 438 6.60 -11.85 -30.09
N GLY A 439 7.80 -11.48 -30.50
CA GLY A 439 8.03 -10.14 -31.08
C GLY A 439 7.20 -9.80 -32.33
N GLU A 440 6.48 -10.75 -32.88
CA GLU A 440 5.60 -10.59 -34.05
C GLU A 440 4.20 -10.06 -33.68
N ASP A 441 3.74 -10.24 -32.44
CA ASP A 441 2.44 -9.72 -31.95
C ASP A 441 2.46 -8.19 -31.76
N ALA A 442 3.58 -7.57 -31.99
CA ALA A 442 3.81 -6.12 -31.87
C ALA A 442 3.57 -5.35 -33.19
N GLN A 443 3.01 -6.01 -34.23
CA GLN A 443 2.74 -5.37 -35.53
C GLN A 443 1.26 -5.11 -35.73
#